data_5ea55a15986b966ba8c820466fc7bd7a
#
_entry.id   5ea55a15986b966ba8c820466fc7bd7a
#
_cell.length_a   1.000
_cell.length_b   1.000
_cell.length_c   1.000
_cell.angle_alpha   90.00
_cell.angle_beta   90.00
_cell.angle_gamma   90.00
#
_symmetry.space_group_name_H-M   'P 1'
#
loop_
_entity.id
_entity.type
_entity.pdbx_description
1 polymer ?
#
loop_
_entity_poly.entity_id
_entity_poly.type
_entity_poly.pdbx_seq_one_letter_code
_entity_poly.pdbx_strand_id
1 'polypeptide(L)'
;KSMDDISFKCLFMGEPVEREGLLYHDDELQRYLDLPLQEPDAVLSIVDTKNKGTDYFVQPVLLQYGDKYYCTDCICSDDSDYERQYARSTNLILTNKVEACQFESNNGGDRIALEVSKRVKEAKGYCNITQSFTTQNKETKIIVYAPWVKEHIIFRDRSMYNPNDDYGKMMSFLLGYSPMGKNKHDDVPDAFSSFAKWKNRPETPPTIVGRRPF
;
A
#
# COMPACT_ATOMS: atom_id res chain seq x y z
N LYS A 1 0.85 4.71 -24.57
CA LYS A 1 1.75 3.54 -24.44
C LYS A 1 0.85 2.35 -24.19
N SER A 2 0.88 1.33 -25.06
CA SER A 2 0.05 0.14 -24.92
C SER A 2 0.47 -0.68 -23.71
N MET A 3 -0.51 -1.10 -22.93
CA MET A 3 -0.40 -2.19 -21.97
C MET A 3 0.15 -3.42 -22.70
N ASP A 4 1.01 -4.23 -22.07
CA ASP A 4 1.45 -5.48 -22.71
C ASP A 4 0.26 -6.44 -22.86
N ASP A 5 0.30 -7.29 -23.92
CA ASP A 5 -0.80 -8.20 -24.28
C ASP A 5 -1.22 -9.14 -23.14
N ILE A 6 -0.31 -9.45 -22.22
CA ILE A 6 -0.56 -10.38 -21.12
C ILE A 6 -1.29 -9.67 -19.99
N SER A 7 -0.88 -8.46 -19.63
CA SER A 7 -1.62 -7.62 -18.68
C SER A 7 -3.01 -7.29 -19.19
N PHE A 8 -3.16 -7.08 -20.50
CA PHE A 8 -4.45 -6.87 -21.13
C PHE A 8 -5.35 -8.12 -21.04
N LYS A 9 -4.82 -9.31 -21.35
CA LYS A 9 -5.57 -10.57 -21.27
C LYS A 9 -5.99 -10.89 -19.83
N CYS A 10 -5.11 -10.75 -18.85
CA CYS A 10 -5.46 -10.96 -17.44
C CYS A 10 -6.54 -10.00 -16.93
N LEU A 11 -6.47 -8.72 -17.32
CA LEU A 11 -7.36 -7.68 -16.79
C LEU A 11 -8.68 -7.55 -17.54
N PHE A 12 -8.68 -7.76 -18.85
CA PHE A 12 -9.84 -7.49 -19.71
C PHE A 12 -10.56 -8.74 -20.20
N MET A 13 -9.86 -9.86 -20.37
CA MET A 13 -10.45 -11.08 -20.90
C MET A 13 -10.74 -12.13 -19.83
N GLY A 14 -10.30 -11.90 -18.58
CA GLY A 14 -10.49 -12.87 -17.50
C GLY A 14 -9.74 -14.19 -17.71
N GLU A 15 -8.83 -14.24 -18.68
CA GLU A 15 -8.01 -15.42 -18.93
C GLU A 15 -6.82 -15.42 -17.96
N PRO A 16 -6.72 -16.40 -17.05
CA PRO A 16 -5.54 -16.59 -16.23
C PRO A 16 -4.40 -17.02 -17.16
N VAL A 17 -3.54 -16.07 -17.51
CA VAL A 17 -2.29 -16.41 -18.17
C VAL A 17 -1.31 -16.78 -17.07
N GLU A 18 -1.10 -18.08 -16.87
CA GLU A 18 -0.04 -18.57 -15.98
C GLU A 18 1.31 -18.08 -16.50
N ARG A 19 1.81 -16.99 -15.92
CA ARG A 19 3.23 -16.68 -15.98
C ARG A 19 3.89 -17.54 -14.91
N GLU A 20 4.63 -18.56 -15.31
CA GLU A 20 5.55 -19.25 -14.41
C GLU A 20 6.41 -18.19 -13.71
N GLY A 21 6.43 -18.22 -12.37
CA GLY A 21 7.26 -17.34 -11.56
C GLY A 21 6.62 -16.02 -11.09
N LEU A 22 5.31 -15.81 -11.22
CA LEU A 22 4.64 -14.70 -10.53
C LEU A 22 4.60 -14.95 -9.01
N LEU A 23 4.79 -13.86 -8.23
CA LEU A 23 4.74 -13.96 -6.78
C LEU A 23 3.30 -13.97 -6.24
N TYR A 24 2.40 -13.24 -6.91
CA TYR A 24 0.99 -13.12 -6.53
C TYR A 24 0.11 -13.65 -7.66
N HIS A 25 -0.60 -14.74 -7.40
CA HIS A 25 -1.62 -15.27 -8.29
C HIS A 25 -2.99 -14.76 -7.86
N ASP A 26 -3.87 -14.49 -8.82
CA ASP A 26 -5.16 -13.86 -8.52
C ASP A 26 -6.08 -14.75 -7.68
N ASP A 27 -6.02 -16.06 -7.88
CA ASP A 27 -6.75 -17.07 -7.12
C ASP A 27 -6.22 -17.26 -5.68
N GLU A 28 -5.01 -16.80 -5.39
CA GLU A 28 -4.45 -16.80 -4.03
C GLU A 28 -4.82 -15.55 -3.22
N LEU A 29 -5.28 -14.47 -3.89
CA LEU A 29 -5.63 -13.23 -3.21
C LEU A 29 -7.07 -13.27 -2.69
N GLN A 30 -7.24 -12.91 -1.41
CA GLN A 30 -8.57 -12.79 -0.84
C GLN A 30 -9.31 -11.58 -1.44
N ARG A 31 -10.60 -11.75 -1.74
CA ARG A 31 -11.44 -10.74 -2.39
C ARG A 31 -12.71 -10.49 -1.57
N TYR A 32 -13.24 -9.28 -1.65
CA TYR A 32 -14.52 -8.94 -1.04
C TYR A 32 -15.44 -8.22 -2.03
N LEU A 33 -16.74 -8.47 -1.89
CA LEU A 33 -17.82 -7.72 -2.54
C LEU A 33 -18.42 -6.71 -1.56
N ASP A 34 -18.53 -7.10 -0.28
CA ASP A 34 -19.08 -6.26 0.78
C ASP A 34 -18.07 -6.16 1.94
N LEU A 35 -18.08 -5.03 2.61
CA LEU A 35 -17.30 -4.85 3.84
C LEU A 35 -18.07 -5.46 5.03
N PRO A 36 -17.36 -5.84 6.12
CA PRO A 36 -18.01 -6.21 7.37
C PRO A 36 -18.96 -5.11 7.85
N LEU A 37 -20.10 -5.51 8.44
CA LEU A 37 -21.13 -4.56 8.94
C LEU A 37 -20.68 -3.74 10.15
N GLN A 38 -19.70 -4.22 10.88
CA GLN A 38 -19.12 -3.53 12.03
C GLN A 38 -18.18 -2.42 11.60
N GLU A 39 -17.98 -1.43 12.46
CA GLU A 39 -16.94 -0.43 12.27
C GLU A 39 -15.54 -1.07 12.27
N PRO A 40 -14.60 -0.59 11.48
CA PRO A 40 -13.23 -1.09 11.51
C PRO A 40 -12.54 -0.73 12.83
N ASP A 41 -11.64 -1.59 13.27
CA ASP A 41 -10.80 -1.33 14.45
C ASP A 41 -9.85 -0.15 14.24
N ALA A 42 -9.41 0.08 13.00
CA ALA A 42 -8.61 1.24 12.59
C ALA A 42 -8.65 1.44 11.07
N VAL A 43 -8.42 2.67 10.63
CA VAL A 43 -8.19 3.02 9.23
C VAL A 43 -6.73 3.40 9.04
N LEU A 44 -6.03 2.61 8.25
CA LEU A 44 -4.58 2.67 8.11
C LEU A 44 -4.15 2.97 6.67
N SER A 45 -2.97 3.56 6.51
CA SER A 45 -2.38 3.76 5.20
C SER A 45 -0.86 3.61 5.26
N ILE A 46 -0.26 3.16 4.18
CA ILE A 46 1.18 3.12 3.97
C ILE A 46 1.51 3.89 2.69
N VAL A 47 2.65 4.56 2.65
CA VAL A 47 3.06 5.32 1.47
C VAL A 47 4.45 4.87 1.03
N ASP A 48 4.52 4.34 -0.17
CA ASP A 48 5.78 4.25 -0.93
C ASP A 48 5.87 5.48 -1.82
N THR A 49 6.88 6.32 -1.56
CA THR A 49 7.01 7.60 -2.23
C THR A 49 7.76 7.46 -3.55
N LYS A 50 7.22 8.06 -4.60
CA LYS A 50 7.91 8.14 -5.88
C LYS A 50 9.27 8.81 -5.72
N ASN A 51 10.32 8.09 -6.08
CA ASN A 51 11.65 8.65 -6.21
C ASN A 51 11.79 9.35 -7.59
N LYS A 52 12.81 9.15 -8.32
CA LYS A 52 13.01 9.76 -9.65
C LYS A 52 12.69 8.73 -10.75
N GLY A 53 12.21 9.21 -11.89
CA GLY A 53 12.05 8.37 -13.09
C GLY A 53 10.69 7.72 -13.25
N THR A 54 10.64 6.40 -13.41
CA THR A 54 9.45 5.62 -13.77
C THR A 54 8.68 5.05 -12.56
N ASP A 55 9.12 5.37 -11.33
CA ASP A 55 8.49 4.87 -10.10
C ASP A 55 7.09 5.46 -9.92
N TYR A 56 6.28 4.77 -9.15
CA TYR A 56 4.92 5.21 -8.80
C TYR A 56 4.86 5.69 -7.36
N PHE A 57 4.03 6.71 -7.12
CA PHE A 57 3.56 7.04 -5.79
C PHE A 57 2.41 6.09 -5.44
N VAL A 58 2.59 5.26 -4.43
CA VAL A 58 1.63 4.23 -4.03
C VAL A 58 1.18 4.48 -2.60
N GLN A 59 -0.14 4.63 -2.42
CA GLN A 59 -0.75 4.87 -1.10
C GLN A 59 -2.07 4.11 -0.98
N PRO A 60 -2.09 2.83 -0.55
CA PRO A 60 -3.32 2.13 -0.23
C PRO A 60 -3.92 2.58 1.10
N VAL A 61 -5.25 2.51 1.19
CA VAL A 61 -6.04 2.65 2.42
C VAL A 61 -6.56 1.28 2.82
N LEU A 62 -6.36 0.91 4.07
CA LEU A 62 -6.69 -0.40 4.61
C LEU A 62 -7.55 -0.26 5.88
N LEU A 63 -8.75 -0.86 5.85
CA LEU A 63 -9.60 -0.99 7.02
C LEU A 63 -9.21 -2.24 7.79
N GLN A 64 -8.85 -2.09 9.05
CA GLN A 64 -8.50 -3.21 9.93
C GLN A 64 -9.73 -3.79 10.60
N TYR A 65 -9.86 -5.12 10.55
CA TYR A 65 -10.84 -5.93 11.29
C TYR A 65 -10.11 -7.13 11.88
N GLY A 66 -9.68 -7.02 13.12
CA GLY A 66 -8.83 -8.01 13.77
C GLY A 66 -7.47 -8.13 13.07
N ASP A 67 -7.20 -9.31 12.54
CA ASP A 67 -5.99 -9.62 11.79
C ASP A 67 -6.12 -9.45 10.26
N LYS A 68 -7.26 -8.98 9.77
CA LYS A 68 -7.56 -8.76 8.35
C LYS A 68 -7.58 -7.28 8.00
N TYR A 69 -7.14 -6.97 6.78
CA TYR A 69 -7.00 -5.61 6.29
C TYR A 69 -7.65 -5.47 4.91
N TYR A 70 -8.79 -4.79 4.84
CA TYR A 70 -9.52 -4.57 3.61
C TYR A 70 -8.97 -3.37 2.86
N CYS A 71 -8.35 -3.59 1.71
CA CYS A 71 -7.86 -2.52 0.85
C CYS A 71 -9.04 -1.88 0.12
N THR A 72 -9.43 -0.66 0.57
CA THR A 72 -10.66 -0.01 0.10
C THR A 72 -10.44 1.14 -0.86
N ASP A 73 -9.28 1.76 -0.84
CA ASP A 73 -8.95 2.89 -1.71
C ASP A 73 -7.44 2.95 -1.94
N CYS A 74 -7.00 3.68 -2.94
CA CYS A 74 -5.57 3.91 -3.13
C CYS A 74 -5.26 5.10 -4.05
N ILE A 75 -4.01 5.56 -3.98
CA ILE A 75 -3.32 6.29 -5.04
C ILE A 75 -2.29 5.35 -5.65
N CYS A 76 -2.27 5.26 -6.99
CA CYS A 76 -1.23 4.58 -7.76
C CYS A 76 -0.92 5.44 -8.99
N SER A 77 0.04 6.37 -8.86
CA SER A 77 0.24 7.44 -9.82
C SER A 77 1.72 7.65 -10.18
N ASP A 78 2.00 7.79 -11.47
CA ASP A 78 3.30 8.19 -12.00
C ASP A 78 3.47 9.72 -12.11
N ASP A 79 2.51 10.49 -11.61
CA ASP A 79 2.60 11.95 -11.59
C ASP A 79 3.82 12.40 -10.78
N SER A 80 4.67 13.22 -11.39
CA SER A 80 5.90 13.76 -10.79
C SER A 80 5.70 15.13 -10.16
N ASP A 81 4.51 15.71 -10.22
CA ASP A 81 4.20 16.98 -9.58
C ASP A 81 3.95 16.79 -8.08
N TYR A 82 4.87 17.26 -7.27
CA TYR A 82 4.81 17.15 -5.81
C TYR A 82 3.58 17.84 -5.22
N GLU A 83 3.15 18.99 -5.77
CA GLU A 83 1.97 19.69 -5.27
C GLU A 83 0.71 18.85 -5.45
N ARG A 84 0.58 18.18 -6.60
CA ARG A 84 -0.53 17.25 -6.83
C ARG A 84 -0.43 16.01 -5.94
N GLN A 85 0.77 15.46 -5.74
CA GLN A 85 0.97 14.34 -4.82
C GLN A 85 0.55 14.71 -3.39
N TYR A 86 0.98 15.87 -2.88
CA TYR A 86 0.59 16.35 -1.55
C TYR A 86 -0.94 16.52 -1.43
N ALA A 87 -1.55 17.18 -2.42
CA ALA A 87 -2.99 17.40 -2.43
C ALA A 87 -3.77 16.08 -2.47
N ARG A 88 -3.38 15.14 -3.32
CA ARG A 88 -4.03 13.83 -3.44
C ARG A 88 -3.88 13.00 -2.17
N SER A 89 -2.66 12.91 -1.61
CA SER A 89 -2.41 12.18 -0.36
C SER A 89 -3.18 12.78 0.81
N THR A 90 -3.18 14.11 0.95
CA THR A 90 -3.96 14.80 1.96
C THR A 90 -5.46 14.51 1.82
N ASN A 91 -6.01 14.61 0.61
CA ASN A 91 -7.41 14.34 0.35
C ASN A 91 -7.77 12.87 0.64
N LEU A 92 -6.94 11.91 0.24
CA LEU A 92 -7.15 10.49 0.53
C LEU A 92 -7.23 10.23 2.04
N ILE A 93 -6.30 10.81 2.81
CA ILE A 93 -6.28 10.71 4.27
C ILE A 93 -7.56 11.28 4.89
N LEU A 94 -7.97 12.46 4.48
CA LEU A 94 -9.15 13.15 5.04
C LEU A 94 -10.46 12.48 4.65
N THR A 95 -10.61 12.10 3.38
CA THR A 95 -11.84 11.47 2.87
C THR A 95 -12.08 10.11 3.51
N ASN A 96 -11.00 9.31 3.65
CA ASN A 96 -11.09 7.99 4.25
C ASN A 96 -10.93 8.00 5.78
N LYS A 97 -10.75 9.16 6.40
CA LYS A 97 -10.54 9.30 7.86
C LYS A 97 -9.39 8.43 8.36
N VAL A 98 -8.28 8.40 7.62
CA VAL A 98 -7.12 7.58 7.99
C VAL A 98 -6.57 8.02 9.34
N GLU A 99 -6.53 7.09 10.30
CA GLU A 99 -6.08 7.36 11.67
C GLU A 99 -4.56 7.31 11.81
N ALA A 100 -3.91 6.39 11.10
CA ALA A 100 -2.47 6.27 11.07
C ALA A 100 -1.95 6.01 9.66
N CYS A 101 -0.93 6.78 9.28
CA CYS A 101 -0.28 6.68 7.97
C CYS A 101 1.24 6.61 8.16
N GLN A 102 1.88 5.60 7.57
CA GLN A 102 3.33 5.47 7.61
C GLN A 102 3.91 5.76 6.23
N PHE A 103 4.84 6.72 6.17
CA PHE A 103 5.58 7.06 4.96
C PHE A 103 6.95 6.35 4.96
N GLU A 104 7.35 5.78 3.84
CA GLU A 104 8.73 5.41 3.66
C GLU A 104 9.58 6.68 3.51
N SER A 105 10.59 6.85 4.39
CA SER A 105 11.40 8.08 4.45
C SER A 105 12.63 8.05 3.55
N ASN A 106 12.84 6.98 2.80
CA ASN A 106 13.92 6.89 1.83
C ASN A 106 13.72 7.93 0.72
N ASN A 107 14.82 8.50 0.22
CA ASN A 107 14.82 9.31 -1.00
C ASN A 107 13.90 10.56 -1.01
N GLY A 108 13.66 11.17 0.15
CA GLY A 108 12.87 12.41 0.26
C GLY A 108 11.42 12.20 0.69
N GLY A 109 11.03 10.98 1.04
CA GLY A 109 9.70 10.67 1.59
C GLY A 109 9.42 11.38 2.93
N ASP A 110 10.46 11.71 3.69
CA ASP A 110 10.40 12.54 4.88
C ASP A 110 9.79 13.93 4.62
N ARG A 111 10.20 14.58 3.53
CA ARG A 111 9.66 15.89 3.14
C ARG A 111 8.19 15.79 2.74
N ILE A 112 7.81 14.72 2.01
CA ILE A 112 6.41 14.49 1.62
C ILE A 112 5.55 14.27 2.86
N ALA A 113 5.99 13.45 3.79
CA ALA A 113 5.30 13.20 5.05
C ALA A 113 5.05 14.47 5.87
N LEU A 114 6.06 15.33 5.97
CA LEU A 114 5.96 16.61 6.68
C LEU A 114 4.93 17.55 6.04
N GLU A 115 4.97 17.71 4.72
CA GLU A 115 4.03 18.59 4.02
C GLU A 115 2.59 18.07 4.10
N VAL A 116 2.38 16.76 3.90
CA VAL A 116 1.05 16.14 4.06
C VAL A 116 0.53 16.30 5.50
N SER A 117 1.40 16.08 6.51
CA SER A 117 1.02 16.28 7.91
C SER A 117 0.57 17.71 8.21
N LYS A 118 1.28 18.70 7.66
CA LYS A 118 0.91 20.12 7.77
C LYS A 118 -0.46 20.38 7.15
N ARG A 119 -0.70 19.92 5.91
CA ARG A 119 -1.96 20.12 5.19
C ARG A 119 -3.16 19.44 5.87
N VAL A 120 -2.97 18.23 6.41
CA VAL A 120 -4.01 17.54 7.20
C VAL A 120 -4.40 18.38 8.43
N LYS A 121 -3.43 18.96 9.14
CA LYS A 121 -3.69 19.84 10.30
C LYS A 121 -4.36 21.15 9.90
N GLU A 122 -3.92 21.79 8.82
CA GLU A 122 -4.54 23.02 8.28
C GLU A 122 -6.01 22.80 7.90
N ALA A 123 -6.33 21.60 7.38
CA ALA A 123 -7.71 21.18 7.10
C ALA A 123 -8.49 20.76 8.37
N LYS A 124 -7.91 20.91 9.58
CA LYS A 124 -8.50 20.48 10.86
C LYS A 124 -8.77 18.98 10.93
N GLY A 125 -8.08 18.17 10.13
CA GLY A 125 -8.10 16.72 10.18
C GLY A 125 -7.12 16.18 11.22
N TYR A 126 -7.26 14.88 11.48
CA TYR A 126 -6.33 14.13 12.33
C TYR A 126 -5.82 12.91 11.59
N CYS A 127 -4.54 12.67 11.63
CA CYS A 127 -3.88 11.43 11.23
C CYS A 127 -2.52 11.35 11.93
N ASN A 128 -2.23 10.22 12.56
CA ASN A 128 -0.89 9.95 13.10
C ASN A 128 0.07 9.59 11.96
N ILE A 129 0.77 10.59 11.43
CA ILE A 129 1.72 10.40 10.34
C ILE A 129 3.10 10.09 10.91
N THR A 130 3.62 8.92 10.57
CA THR A 130 4.94 8.43 10.98
C THR A 130 5.83 8.19 9.77
N GLN A 131 7.13 8.07 10.01
CA GLN A 131 8.12 7.79 8.98
C GLN A 131 8.87 6.50 9.32
N SER A 132 9.17 5.72 8.29
CA SER A 132 9.93 4.47 8.42
C SER A 132 11.08 4.46 7.45
N PHE A 133 12.29 4.25 7.97
CA PHE A 133 13.48 4.05 7.14
C PHE A 133 13.77 2.56 7.01
N THR A 134 14.06 2.10 5.81
CA THR A 134 14.47 0.71 5.56
C THR A 134 15.80 0.65 4.82
N THR A 135 16.67 -0.25 5.27
CA THR A 135 17.92 -0.62 4.60
C THR A 135 17.84 -2.01 3.96
N GLN A 136 16.71 -2.69 4.16
CA GLN A 136 16.52 -4.02 3.62
C GLN A 136 16.41 -3.97 2.10
N ASN A 137 17.00 -4.97 1.42
CA ASN A 137 16.84 -5.13 -0.01
C ASN A 137 15.35 -5.27 -0.36
N LYS A 138 14.87 -4.49 -1.33
CA LYS A 138 13.46 -4.38 -1.72
C LYS A 138 12.89 -5.74 -2.15
N GLU A 139 13.58 -6.44 -3.05
CA GLU A 139 13.16 -7.75 -3.55
C GLU A 139 13.05 -8.79 -2.43
N THR A 140 14.06 -8.85 -1.56
CA THR A 140 14.02 -9.73 -0.38
C THR A 140 12.84 -9.41 0.53
N LYS A 141 12.57 -8.11 0.78
CA LYS A 141 11.44 -7.66 1.59
C LYS A 141 10.12 -8.14 0.99
N ILE A 142 9.92 -7.93 -0.33
CA ILE A 142 8.71 -8.33 -1.04
C ILE A 142 8.48 -9.85 -0.93
N ILE A 143 9.51 -10.67 -1.20
CA ILE A 143 9.40 -12.12 -1.14
C ILE A 143 9.06 -12.61 0.29
N VAL A 144 9.74 -12.08 1.29
CA VAL A 144 9.57 -12.50 2.70
C VAL A 144 8.15 -12.19 3.20
N TYR A 145 7.58 -11.05 2.82
CA TYR A 145 6.26 -10.63 3.31
C TYR A 145 5.09 -11.03 2.39
N ALA A 146 5.33 -11.60 1.21
CA ALA A 146 4.26 -12.02 0.31
C ALA A 146 3.27 -13.03 0.94
N PRO A 147 3.68 -14.04 1.72
CA PRO A 147 2.74 -14.94 2.40
C PRO A 147 1.80 -14.17 3.35
N TRP A 148 2.34 -13.22 4.12
CA TRP A 148 1.55 -12.41 5.02
C TRP A 148 0.54 -11.53 4.26
N VAL A 149 0.95 -10.93 3.14
CA VAL A 149 0.06 -10.13 2.28
C VAL A 149 -1.10 -10.98 1.76
N LYS A 150 -0.83 -12.19 1.25
CA LYS A 150 -1.85 -13.12 0.75
C LYS A 150 -2.83 -13.56 1.85
N GLU A 151 -2.33 -13.74 3.08
CA GLU A 151 -3.11 -14.22 4.21
C GLU A 151 -3.97 -13.11 4.84
N HIS A 152 -3.46 -11.88 4.96
CA HIS A 152 -4.08 -10.85 5.78
C HIS A 152 -4.75 -9.73 4.99
N ILE A 153 -4.36 -9.48 3.72
CA ILE A 153 -4.94 -8.40 2.92
C ILE A 153 -6.06 -8.92 2.03
N ILE A 154 -7.21 -8.26 2.11
CA ILE A 154 -8.40 -8.58 1.33
C ILE A 154 -8.65 -7.44 0.35
N PHE A 155 -8.64 -7.74 -0.94
CA PHE A 155 -8.79 -6.76 -2.01
C PHE A 155 -10.23 -6.70 -2.50
N ARG A 156 -10.61 -5.61 -3.18
CA ARG A 156 -11.89 -5.52 -3.88
C ARG A 156 -12.02 -6.65 -4.89
N ASP A 157 -13.24 -7.17 -5.05
CA ASP A 157 -13.55 -8.03 -6.19
C ASP A 157 -13.30 -7.29 -7.51
N ARG A 158 -12.97 -8.02 -8.57
CA ARG A 158 -12.66 -7.44 -9.89
C ARG A 158 -13.79 -6.61 -10.47
N SER A 159 -15.02 -6.91 -10.12
CA SER A 159 -16.21 -6.17 -10.57
C SER A 159 -16.36 -4.78 -9.90
N MET A 160 -15.58 -4.50 -8.84
CA MET A 160 -15.73 -3.28 -8.03
C MET A 160 -14.78 -2.15 -8.44
N TYR A 161 -13.92 -2.32 -9.42
CA TYR A 161 -12.97 -1.28 -9.86
C TYR A 161 -12.76 -1.31 -11.38
N ASN A 162 -12.38 -0.14 -11.91
CA ASN A 162 -12.01 -0.04 -13.32
C ASN A 162 -10.51 -0.37 -13.48
N PRO A 163 -10.11 -1.21 -14.45
CA PRO A 163 -8.71 -1.52 -14.71
C PRO A 163 -7.80 -0.31 -14.98
N ASN A 164 -8.37 0.81 -15.43
CA ASN A 164 -7.62 2.03 -15.76
C ASN A 164 -7.56 3.05 -14.64
N ASP A 165 -8.29 2.85 -13.53
CA ASP A 165 -8.19 3.71 -12.35
C ASP A 165 -6.96 3.36 -11.50
N ASP A 166 -6.74 4.09 -10.42
CA ASP A 166 -5.59 3.85 -9.54
C ASP A 166 -5.64 2.47 -8.88
N TYR A 167 -6.84 1.99 -8.54
CA TYR A 167 -7.01 0.66 -7.94
C TYR A 167 -6.70 -0.46 -8.95
N GLY A 168 -7.19 -0.34 -10.17
CA GLY A 168 -6.89 -1.30 -11.24
C GLY A 168 -5.41 -1.33 -11.60
N LYS A 169 -4.75 -0.17 -11.67
CA LYS A 169 -3.28 -0.09 -11.88
C LYS A 169 -2.53 -0.77 -10.72
N MET A 170 -2.91 -0.47 -9.46
CA MET A 170 -2.35 -1.11 -8.29
C MET A 170 -2.45 -2.64 -8.37
N MET A 171 -3.64 -3.17 -8.68
CA MET A 171 -3.82 -4.61 -8.82
C MET A 171 -3.00 -5.20 -9.98
N SER A 172 -2.89 -4.48 -11.09
CA SER A 172 -2.06 -4.91 -12.24
C SER A 172 -0.59 -5.05 -11.87
N PHE A 173 -0.04 -4.09 -11.11
CA PHE A 173 1.37 -4.13 -10.67
C PHE A 173 1.60 -5.22 -9.63
N LEU A 174 0.66 -5.44 -8.72
CA LEU A 174 0.75 -6.51 -7.73
C LEU A 174 0.78 -7.88 -8.41
N LEU A 175 -0.21 -8.16 -9.27
CA LEU A 175 -0.35 -9.44 -9.97
C LEU A 175 0.73 -9.67 -11.05
N GLY A 176 1.32 -8.61 -11.57
CA GLY A 176 2.38 -8.69 -12.58
C GLY A 176 3.79 -8.85 -12.03
N TYR A 177 3.97 -8.86 -10.70
CA TYR A 177 5.29 -8.94 -10.09
C TYR A 177 5.89 -10.35 -10.14
N SER A 178 7.14 -10.46 -10.63
CA SER A 178 7.91 -11.70 -10.67
C SER A 178 9.28 -11.54 -9.99
N PRO A 179 9.61 -12.32 -8.97
CA PRO A 179 10.92 -12.26 -8.32
C PRO A 179 12.10 -12.61 -9.25
N MET A 180 11.84 -13.40 -10.28
CA MET A 180 12.85 -13.82 -11.27
C MET A 180 12.89 -12.93 -12.49
N GLY A 181 12.00 -11.95 -12.59
CA GLY A 181 11.79 -11.11 -13.76
C GLY A 181 12.35 -9.70 -13.62
N LYS A 182 12.47 -9.00 -14.74
CA LYS A 182 12.69 -7.56 -14.75
C LYS A 182 11.34 -6.86 -14.53
N ASN A 183 11.04 -6.56 -13.27
CA ASN A 183 9.84 -5.80 -12.93
C ASN A 183 10.02 -4.35 -13.35
N LYS A 184 9.07 -3.84 -14.10
CA LYS A 184 9.05 -2.42 -14.49
C LYS A 184 8.57 -1.53 -13.34
N HIS A 185 7.66 -2.08 -12.51
CA HIS A 185 7.05 -1.41 -11.39
C HIS A 185 6.94 -2.40 -10.23
N ASP A 186 7.69 -2.18 -9.18
CA ASP A 186 7.71 -2.98 -7.96
C ASP A 186 7.23 -2.19 -6.73
N ASP A 187 6.77 -0.95 -6.95
CA ASP A 187 6.35 -0.03 -5.89
C ASP A 187 5.13 -0.55 -5.13
N VAL A 188 4.19 -1.20 -5.82
CA VAL A 188 2.98 -1.74 -5.20
C VAL A 188 3.29 -2.94 -4.29
N PRO A 189 3.95 -4.01 -4.73
CA PRO A 189 4.33 -5.11 -3.83
C PRO A 189 5.27 -4.62 -2.72
N ASP A 190 6.07 -3.58 -2.96
CA ASP A 190 6.91 -2.97 -1.94
C ASP A 190 6.11 -2.25 -0.86
N ALA A 191 5.10 -1.45 -1.24
CA ALA A 191 4.20 -0.79 -0.30
C ALA A 191 3.47 -1.81 0.59
N PHE A 192 2.90 -2.88 0.01
CA PHE A 192 2.24 -3.92 0.79
C PHE A 192 3.19 -4.72 1.69
N SER A 193 4.43 -4.97 1.24
CA SER A 193 5.43 -5.61 2.09
C SER A 193 5.88 -4.71 3.25
N SER A 194 5.97 -3.40 3.03
CA SER A 194 6.24 -2.41 4.08
C SER A 194 5.08 -2.34 5.09
N PHE A 195 3.83 -2.42 4.63
CA PHE A 195 2.65 -2.52 5.49
C PHE A 195 2.69 -3.80 6.32
N ALA A 196 2.95 -4.95 5.70
CA ALA A 196 3.11 -6.23 6.39
C ALA A 196 4.19 -6.16 7.48
N LYS A 197 5.35 -5.59 7.15
CA LYS A 197 6.43 -5.36 8.11
C LYS A 197 6.02 -4.45 9.27
N TRP A 198 5.22 -3.42 9.01
CA TRP A 198 4.71 -2.53 10.03
C TRP A 198 3.76 -3.25 10.98
N LYS A 199 2.83 -4.06 10.46
CA LYS A 199 1.81 -4.75 11.27
C LYS A 199 2.31 -6.05 11.91
N ASN A 200 3.29 -6.72 11.32
CA ASN A 200 3.87 -7.96 11.84
C ASN A 200 5.02 -7.73 12.83
N ARG A 201 5.17 -6.51 13.36
CA ARG A 201 6.13 -6.27 14.45
C ARG A 201 5.60 -6.89 15.73
N PRO A 202 6.42 -7.66 16.48
CA PRO A 202 6.03 -8.09 17.81
C PRO A 202 5.77 -6.82 18.64
N GLU A 203 4.65 -6.79 19.35
CA GLU A 203 4.37 -5.71 20.30
C GLU A 203 5.54 -5.59 21.27
N THR A 204 6.21 -4.45 21.27
CA THR A 204 7.22 -4.15 22.28
C THR A 204 6.46 -4.05 23.61
N PRO A 205 6.75 -4.91 24.59
CA PRO A 205 6.08 -4.81 25.89
C PRO A 205 6.33 -3.38 26.44
N PRO A 206 5.33 -2.78 27.10
CA PRO A 206 5.47 -1.45 27.63
C PRO A 206 6.70 -1.38 28.52
N THR A 207 7.60 -0.46 28.25
CA THR A 207 8.79 -0.24 29.07
C THR A 207 8.31 0.22 30.45
N ILE A 208 8.34 -0.66 31.43
CA ILE A 208 8.08 -0.29 32.82
C ILE A 208 9.23 0.61 33.25
N VAL A 209 9.01 1.92 33.22
CA VAL A 209 9.92 2.88 33.80
C VAL A 209 9.85 2.67 35.32
N GLY A 210 10.76 1.86 35.86
CA GLY A 210 10.93 1.70 37.29
C GLY A 210 11.25 3.07 37.90
N ARG A 211 10.39 3.55 38.81
CA ARG A 211 10.73 4.69 39.65
C ARG A 211 12.00 4.31 40.43
N ARG A 212 13.07 5.08 40.26
CA ARG A 212 14.25 4.96 41.14
C ARG A 212 13.78 5.24 42.55
N PRO A 213 14.05 4.40 43.53
CA PRO A 213 13.86 4.76 44.92
C PRO A 213 14.85 5.87 45.24
N PHE A 214 14.37 6.88 45.94
CA PHE A 214 15.17 7.96 46.50
C PHE A 214 16.11 7.44 47.56
#